data_341853ee5e3aaadba71dad798bcd6ac6
#
_entry.id   341853ee5e3aaadba71dad798bcd6ac6
#
_cell.length_a   1.000
_cell.length_b   1.000
_cell.length_c   1.000
_cell.angle_alpha   90.00
_cell.angle_beta   90.00
_cell.angle_gamma   90.00
#
_symmetry.space_group_name_H-M   'P 1'
#
loop_
_entity.id
_entity.type
_entity.pdbx_description
1 polymer ?
#
loop_
_entity_poly.entity_id
_entity_poly.type
_entity_poly.pdbx_seq_one_letter_code
_entity_poly.pdbx_strand_id
1 'polypeptide(L)'
;MSLAGDVYRRIRSIFEDTPHRFGWIDEYVAGSGRPINFDQVKWVREKGITMIISLTESPLPDEWTRTLSIKYMHFPIKDHSAPSVEVLERIVNEVIKEVEAGGRVLVHCAAGLGRTGTALASYLIAKKKIPPEEAISIIRKIRPGSIEQNQEKSVYEFYRRLNELR
;
A
#
# COMPACT_ATOMS: atom_id res chain seq x y z
N MET A 1 12.91 -10.28 -12.50
CA MET A 1 13.83 -10.10 -11.34
C MET A 1 14.31 -11.46 -10.87
N SER A 2 15.58 -11.63 -10.53
CA SER A 2 16.09 -12.95 -10.13
C SER A 2 15.71 -13.27 -8.68
N LEU A 3 15.37 -14.54 -8.42
CA LEU A 3 15.07 -15.08 -7.10
C LEU A 3 16.16 -14.72 -6.05
N ALA A 4 17.42 -14.70 -6.48
CA ALA A 4 18.57 -14.32 -5.66
C ALA A 4 18.54 -12.86 -5.21
N GLY A 5 18.07 -11.94 -6.07
CA GLY A 5 17.92 -10.53 -5.72
C GLY A 5 16.81 -10.27 -4.69
N ASP A 6 15.73 -11.05 -4.73
CA ASP A 6 14.65 -10.95 -3.76
C ASP A 6 15.04 -11.55 -2.40
N VAL A 7 15.77 -12.66 -2.41
CA VAL A 7 16.33 -13.27 -1.19
C VAL A 7 17.34 -12.33 -0.53
N TYR A 8 18.25 -11.73 -1.30
CA TYR A 8 19.24 -10.78 -0.77
C TYR A 8 18.57 -9.55 -0.14
N ARG A 9 17.55 -8.98 -0.81
CA ARG A 9 16.80 -7.84 -0.28
C ARG A 9 16.03 -8.19 1.00
N ARG A 10 15.45 -9.39 1.08
CA ARG A 10 14.79 -9.90 2.29
C ARG A 10 15.77 -10.08 3.44
N ILE A 11 16.94 -10.65 3.17
CA ILE A 11 18.00 -10.84 4.18
C ILE A 11 18.47 -9.48 4.68
N ARG A 12 18.70 -8.52 3.78
CA ARG A 12 19.12 -7.16 4.14
C ARG A 12 18.07 -6.44 4.99
N SER A 13 16.78 -6.57 4.66
CA SER A 13 15.69 -5.96 5.44
C SER A 13 15.53 -6.55 6.85
N ILE A 14 16.04 -7.75 7.13
CA ILE A 14 16.06 -8.34 8.47
C ILE A 14 17.02 -7.58 9.41
N PHE A 15 18.07 -6.97 8.86
CA PHE A 15 19.07 -6.19 9.58
C PHE A 15 18.83 -4.68 9.50
N GLU A 16 17.83 -4.22 8.73
CA GLU A 16 17.43 -2.82 8.65
C GLU A 16 16.11 -2.61 9.41
N ASP A 17 16.04 -1.56 10.20
CA ASP A 17 14.82 -1.17 10.93
C ASP A 17 13.71 -0.66 9.99
N THR A 18 13.95 -0.66 8.68
CA THR A 18 13.07 -0.14 7.64
C THR A 18 12.33 -1.26 6.91
N PRO A 19 11.01 -1.19 6.77
CA PRO A 19 10.27 -2.14 5.94
C PRO A 19 10.78 -2.15 4.50
N HIS A 20 10.89 -3.36 3.94
CA HIS A 20 11.34 -3.54 2.57
C HIS A 20 10.52 -2.70 1.58
N ARG A 21 11.21 -2.04 0.65
CA ARG A 21 10.59 -1.14 -0.36
C ARG A 21 9.68 -0.04 0.23
N PHE A 22 9.97 0.43 1.44
CA PHE A 22 9.29 1.61 1.95
C PHE A 22 9.56 2.81 1.02
N GLY A 23 8.51 3.55 0.67
CA GLY A 23 8.62 4.78 -0.11
C GLY A 23 7.33 5.57 -0.13
N TRP A 24 7.48 6.88 -0.06
CA TRP A 24 6.36 7.82 -0.20
C TRP A 24 5.93 7.94 -1.65
N ILE A 25 4.63 8.01 -1.90
CA ILE A 25 4.08 8.33 -3.23
C ILE A 25 3.61 9.78 -3.30
N ASP A 26 3.30 10.35 -2.17
CA ASP A 26 3.06 11.79 -1.96
C ASP A 26 3.44 12.16 -0.52
N GLU A 27 3.06 13.33 -0.08
CA GLU A 27 3.36 13.87 1.26
C GLU A 27 2.70 13.06 2.40
N TYR A 28 1.63 12.31 2.12
CA TYR A 28 0.79 11.68 3.14
C TYR A 28 0.72 10.16 3.06
N VAL A 29 1.03 9.58 1.93
CA VAL A 29 0.81 8.15 1.69
C VAL A 29 2.08 7.46 1.21
N ALA A 30 2.42 6.37 1.86
CA ALA A 30 3.55 5.51 1.53
C ALA A 30 3.12 4.08 1.24
N GLY A 31 3.97 3.36 0.55
CA GLY A 31 3.86 1.91 0.35
C GLY A 31 5.09 1.18 0.82
N SER A 32 4.94 -0.08 1.20
CA SER A 32 6.06 -0.97 1.54
C SER A 32 5.72 -2.44 1.33
N GLY A 33 6.72 -3.30 1.46
CA GLY A 33 6.53 -4.70 1.79
C GLY A 33 6.09 -4.86 3.24
N ARG A 34 5.77 -6.11 3.64
CA ARG A 34 5.30 -6.39 4.99
C ARG A 34 6.39 -6.04 6.02
N PRO A 35 6.08 -5.22 7.03
CA PRO A 35 6.92 -5.11 8.22
C PRO A 35 7.09 -6.48 8.89
N ILE A 36 8.32 -6.88 9.22
CA ILE A 36 8.64 -8.23 9.70
C ILE A 36 8.90 -8.33 11.20
N ASN A 37 9.05 -7.19 11.87
CA ASN A 37 9.27 -7.11 13.32
C ASN A 37 8.72 -5.79 13.89
N PHE A 38 8.70 -5.69 15.21
CA PHE A 38 8.23 -4.52 15.93
C PHE A 38 9.06 -3.26 15.63
N ASP A 39 10.38 -3.40 15.48
CA ASP A 39 11.27 -2.26 15.23
C ASP A 39 10.97 -1.59 13.90
N GLN A 40 10.60 -2.35 12.87
CA GLN A 40 10.15 -1.80 11.60
C GLN A 40 8.84 -1.02 11.73
N VAL A 41 7.89 -1.48 12.54
CA VAL A 41 6.64 -0.74 12.80
C VAL A 41 6.90 0.52 13.62
N LYS A 42 7.82 0.45 14.58
CA LYS A 42 8.29 1.62 15.35
C LYS A 42 8.92 2.66 14.43
N TRP A 43 9.82 2.24 13.53
CA TRP A 43 10.42 3.12 12.54
C TRP A 43 9.35 3.81 11.66
N VAL A 44 8.34 3.05 11.21
CA VAL A 44 7.20 3.58 10.44
C VAL A 44 6.47 4.66 11.24
N ARG A 45 6.23 4.44 12.53
CA ARG A 45 5.61 5.43 13.42
C ARG A 45 6.46 6.70 13.56
N GLU A 46 7.77 6.55 13.66
CA GLU A 46 8.72 7.68 13.75
C GLU A 46 8.76 8.52 12.46
N LYS A 47 8.38 7.95 11.30
CA LYS A 47 8.19 8.69 10.05
C LYS A 47 6.88 9.48 9.98
N GLY A 48 6.09 9.45 11.04
CA GLY A 48 4.83 10.17 11.13
C GLY A 48 3.60 9.41 10.63
N ILE A 49 3.74 8.12 10.30
CA ILE A 49 2.60 7.26 9.93
C ILE A 49 1.67 7.09 11.13
N THR A 50 0.40 7.38 10.93
CA THR A 50 -0.67 7.28 11.93
C THR A 50 -1.61 6.11 11.69
N MET A 51 -1.64 5.58 10.46
CA MET A 51 -2.44 4.42 10.07
C MET A 51 -1.63 3.45 9.21
N ILE A 52 -1.78 2.16 9.47
CA ILE A 52 -1.28 1.08 8.62
C ILE A 52 -2.45 0.29 8.05
N ILE A 53 -2.43 0.07 6.74
CA ILE A 53 -3.37 -0.80 6.03
C ILE A 53 -2.59 -2.00 5.49
N SER A 54 -2.94 -3.19 5.98
CA SER A 54 -2.38 -4.47 5.53
C SER A 54 -3.26 -5.11 4.48
N LEU A 55 -2.65 -5.50 3.35
CA LEU A 55 -3.32 -6.20 2.25
C LEU A 55 -2.94 -7.70 2.18
N THR A 56 -2.10 -8.15 3.09
CA THR A 56 -1.68 -9.55 3.19
C THR A 56 -2.80 -10.45 3.69
N GLU A 57 -2.74 -11.75 3.39
CA GLU A 57 -3.73 -12.74 3.84
C GLU A 57 -3.80 -12.78 5.36
N SER A 58 -2.66 -12.74 6.05
CA SER A 58 -2.59 -12.64 7.51
C SER A 58 -2.29 -11.22 7.98
N PRO A 59 -2.90 -10.78 9.10
CA PRO A 59 -2.64 -9.45 9.65
C PRO A 59 -1.24 -9.33 10.27
N LEU A 60 -0.83 -8.11 10.59
CA LEU A 60 0.28 -7.87 11.51
C LEU A 60 -0.13 -8.28 12.93
N PRO A 61 0.83 -8.65 13.80
CA PRO A 61 0.53 -8.85 15.21
C PRO A 61 -0.12 -7.57 15.80
N ASP A 62 -1.28 -7.74 16.40
CA ASP A 62 -2.11 -6.66 16.94
C ASP A 62 -1.34 -5.80 17.99
N GLU A 63 -0.49 -6.44 18.77
CA GLU A 63 0.35 -5.79 19.76
C GLU A 63 1.26 -4.70 19.15
N TRP A 64 1.77 -4.90 17.93
CA TRP A 64 2.71 -3.96 17.29
C TRP A 64 2.08 -2.61 17.03
N THR A 65 0.87 -2.59 16.50
CA THR A 65 0.17 -1.35 16.17
C THR A 65 -0.47 -0.70 17.40
N ARG A 66 -1.01 -1.51 18.29
CA ARG A 66 -1.63 -1.03 19.54
C ARG A 66 -0.62 -0.34 20.45
N THR A 67 0.54 -0.95 20.68
CA THR A 67 1.61 -0.38 21.53
C THR A 67 2.07 1.00 21.04
N LEU A 68 2.07 1.19 19.72
CA LEU A 68 2.53 2.43 19.10
C LEU A 68 1.40 3.43 18.80
N SER A 69 0.18 3.12 19.23
CA SER A 69 -1.01 3.94 18.96
C SER A 69 -1.20 4.24 17.46
N ILE A 70 -0.94 3.23 16.62
CA ILE A 70 -1.18 3.28 15.17
C ILE A 70 -2.57 2.71 14.90
N LYS A 71 -3.40 3.43 14.14
CA LYS A 71 -4.65 2.90 13.59
C LYS A 71 -4.31 1.77 12.62
N TYR A 72 -5.04 0.68 12.70
CA TYR A 72 -4.76 -0.51 11.90
C TYR A 72 -5.99 -1.03 11.20
N MET A 73 -5.86 -1.30 9.91
CA MET A 73 -6.90 -1.95 9.12
C MET A 73 -6.32 -3.11 8.31
N HIS A 74 -7.10 -4.16 8.17
CA HIS A 74 -6.73 -5.36 7.43
C HIS A 74 -7.76 -5.66 6.36
N PHE A 75 -7.32 -5.62 5.10
CA PHE A 75 -8.10 -5.99 3.92
C PHE A 75 -7.39 -7.17 3.24
N PRO A 76 -7.67 -8.41 3.63
CA PRO A 76 -6.95 -9.57 3.09
C PRO A 76 -7.25 -9.74 1.60
N ILE A 77 -6.20 -9.70 0.80
CA ILE A 77 -6.23 -9.93 -0.64
C ILE A 77 -5.24 -11.03 -0.93
N LYS A 78 -5.68 -12.08 -1.63
CA LYS A 78 -4.81 -13.19 -2.04
C LYS A 78 -3.65 -12.65 -2.89
N ASP A 79 -2.44 -13.15 -2.63
CA ASP A 79 -1.26 -12.73 -3.39
C ASP A 79 -1.45 -12.96 -4.90
N HIS A 80 -0.90 -12.05 -5.70
CA HIS A 80 -1.06 -12.00 -7.16
C HIS A 80 -2.50 -11.82 -7.67
N SER A 81 -3.50 -11.68 -6.79
CA SER A 81 -4.88 -11.44 -7.20
C SER A 81 -5.14 -9.97 -7.49
N ALA A 82 -6.10 -9.75 -8.39
CA ALA A 82 -6.68 -8.43 -8.62
C ALA A 82 -7.72 -8.14 -7.53
N PRO A 83 -7.56 -7.08 -6.73
CA PRO A 83 -8.57 -6.68 -5.74
C PRO A 83 -9.91 -6.36 -6.41
N SER A 84 -11.02 -6.63 -5.74
CA SER A 84 -12.32 -6.17 -6.21
C SER A 84 -12.44 -4.65 -6.11
N VAL A 85 -13.32 -4.06 -6.92
CA VAL A 85 -13.56 -2.62 -6.89
C VAL A 85 -14.11 -2.16 -5.54
N GLU A 86 -14.95 -2.97 -4.91
CA GLU A 86 -15.52 -2.69 -3.59
C GLU A 86 -14.44 -2.63 -2.50
N VAL A 87 -13.47 -3.54 -2.55
CA VAL A 87 -12.32 -3.53 -1.63
C VAL A 87 -11.47 -2.29 -1.86
N LEU A 88 -11.19 -1.94 -3.12
CA LEU A 88 -10.42 -0.73 -3.45
C LEU A 88 -11.14 0.54 -2.97
N GLU A 89 -12.45 0.64 -3.14
CA GLU A 89 -13.23 1.77 -2.64
C GLU A 89 -13.10 1.92 -1.12
N ARG A 90 -13.21 0.83 -0.38
CA ARG A 90 -13.06 0.84 1.07
C ARG A 90 -11.65 1.27 1.49
N ILE A 91 -10.61 0.72 0.86
CA ILE A 91 -9.23 1.09 1.13
C ILE A 91 -9.01 2.59 0.85
N VAL A 92 -9.40 3.06 -0.32
CA VAL A 92 -9.20 4.45 -0.74
C VAL A 92 -9.97 5.41 0.18
N ASN A 93 -11.19 5.08 0.57
CA ASN A 93 -11.98 5.90 1.49
C ASN A 93 -11.30 6.03 2.87
N GLU A 94 -10.76 4.94 3.42
CA GLU A 94 -10.04 5.00 4.69
C GLU A 94 -8.73 5.81 4.59
N VAL A 95 -8.00 5.66 3.48
CA VAL A 95 -6.80 6.46 3.23
C VAL A 95 -7.14 7.95 3.17
N ILE A 96 -8.13 8.33 2.37
CA ILE A 96 -8.54 9.74 2.22
C ILE A 96 -9.02 10.31 3.55
N LYS A 97 -9.85 9.58 4.27
CA LYS A 97 -10.35 9.99 5.59
C LYS A 97 -9.24 10.27 6.59
N GLU A 98 -8.23 9.39 6.65
CA GLU A 98 -7.10 9.59 7.55
C GLU A 98 -6.24 10.79 7.13
N VAL A 99 -5.99 10.95 5.83
CA VAL A 99 -5.23 12.08 5.30
C VAL A 99 -5.96 13.42 5.56
N GLU A 100 -7.27 13.47 5.34
CA GLU A 100 -8.08 14.66 5.63
C GLU A 100 -8.14 15.01 7.13
N ALA A 101 -7.99 14.01 8.00
CA ALA A 101 -7.85 14.20 9.45
C ALA A 101 -6.43 14.64 9.87
N GLY A 102 -5.51 14.85 8.94
CA GLY A 102 -4.13 15.28 9.19
C GLY A 102 -3.16 14.12 9.43
N GLY A 103 -3.58 12.88 9.21
CA GLY A 103 -2.75 11.69 9.37
C GLY A 103 -1.93 11.33 8.12
N ARG A 104 -1.11 10.30 8.27
CA ARG A 104 -0.30 9.71 7.20
C ARG A 104 -0.49 8.19 7.19
N VAL A 105 -0.55 7.61 6.02
CA VAL A 105 -0.93 6.21 5.83
C VAL A 105 0.17 5.40 5.18
N LEU A 106 0.46 4.23 5.73
CA LEU A 106 1.22 3.18 5.07
C LEU A 106 0.28 2.10 4.55
N VAL A 107 0.36 1.80 3.26
CA VAL A 107 -0.28 0.64 2.64
C VAL A 107 0.80 -0.40 2.34
N HIS A 108 0.62 -1.63 2.78
CA HIS A 108 1.59 -2.70 2.50
C HIS A 108 0.92 -4.01 2.07
N CYS A 109 1.68 -4.80 1.32
CA CYS A 109 1.41 -6.21 1.08
C CYS A 109 2.67 -7.03 1.40
N ALA A 110 2.89 -8.21 0.82
CA ALA A 110 4.10 -8.98 1.07
C ALA A 110 5.34 -8.30 0.48
N ALA A 111 5.36 -8.09 -0.83
CA ALA A 111 6.49 -7.47 -1.54
C ALA A 111 6.41 -5.95 -1.68
N GLY A 112 5.23 -5.37 -1.47
CA GLY A 112 4.99 -3.93 -1.62
C GLY A 112 4.87 -3.45 -3.06
N LEU A 113 4.51 -4.31 -4.00
CA LEU A 113 4.45 -4.00 -5.43
C LEU A 113 3.05 -4.19 -6.03
N GLY A 114 2.53 -5.41 -6.11
CA GLY A 114 1.30 -5.71 -6.85
C GLY A 114 0.05 -5.14 -6.18
N ARG A 115 -0.38 -5.74 -5.09
CA ARG A 115 -1.57 -5.33 -4.31
C ARG A 115 -1.42 -3.90 -3.78
N THR A 116 -0.26 -3.57 -3.25
CA THR A 116 0.06 -2.22 -2.77
C THR A 116 0.00 -1.21 -3.89
N GLY A 117 0.66 -1.46 -5.01
CA GLY A 117 0.64 -0.56 -6.17
C GLY A 117 -0.77 -0.32 -6.72
N THR A 118 -1.60 -1.36 -6.76
CA THR A 118 -3.00 -1.28 -7.20
C THR A 118 -3.83 -0.35 -6.29
N ALA A 119 -3.69 -0.48 -4.97
CA ALA A 119 -4.35 0.39 -4.01
C ALA A 119 -3.84 1.84 -4.10
N LEU A 120 -2.53 2.04 -4.25
CA LEU A 120 -1.91 3.37 -4.36
C LEU A 120 -2.32 4.08 -5.66
N ALA A 121 -2.39 3.37 -6.79
CA ALA A 121 -2.89 3.94 -8.04
C ALA A 121 -4.37 4.38 -7.92
N SER A 122 -5.20 3.57 -7.29
CA SER A 122 -6.61 3.89 -7.02
C SER A 122 -6.75 5.13 -6.12
N TYR A 123 -5.90 5.26 -5.11
CA TYR A 123 -5.82 6.47 -4.28
C TYR A 123 -5.46 7.72 -5.11
N LEU A 124 -4.46 7.65 -5.98
CA LEU A 124 -4.08 8.77 -6.84
C LEU A 124 -5.22 9.20 -7.78
N ILE A 125 -5.94 8.24 -8.34
CA ILE A 125 -7.13 8.50 -9.17
C ILE A 125 -8.17 9.30 -8.39
N ALA A 126 -8.50 8.85 -7.18
CA ALA A 126 -9.50 9.52 -6.36
C ALA A 126 -9.06 10.92 -5.93
N LYS A 127 -7.81 11.07 -5.51
CA LYS A 127 -7.25 12.33 -5.00
C LYS A 127 -6.98 13.36 -6.10
N LYS A 128 -6.32 12.94 -7.18
CA LYS A 128 -5.85 13.85 -8.24
C LYS A 128 -6.81 13.98 -9.42
N LYS A 129 -7.85 13.15 -9.48
CA LYS A 129 -8.80 13.11 -10.59
C LYS A 129 -8.14 12.81 -11.94
N ILE A 130 -7.10 11.99 -11.94
CA ILE A 130 -6.33 11.57 -13.12
C ILE A 130 -6.86 10.24 -13.68
N PRO A 131 -6.64 9.96 -14.98
CA PRO A 131 -7.03 8.68 -15.57
C PRO A 131 -6.15 7.51 -15.09
N PRO A 132 -6.62 6.26 -15.22
CA PRO A 132 -5.93 5.09 -14.70
C PRO A 132 -4.54 4.89 -15.32
N GLU A 133 -4.36 5.17 -16.61
CA GLU A 133 -3.07 5.04 -17.29
C GLU A 133 -2.00 5.94 -16.65
N GLU A 134 -2.39 7.16 -16.31
CA GLU A 134 -1.50 8.13 -15.66
C GLU A 134 -1.17 7.70 -14.24
N ALA A 135 -2.15 7.26 -13.47
CA ALA A 135 -1.94 6.77 -12.10
C ALA A 135 -1.01 5.55 -12.08
N ILE A 136 -1.23 4.57 -12.95
CA ILE A 136 -0.37 3.39 -13.10
C ILE A 136 1.05 3.79 -13.49
N SER A 137 1.19 4.71 -14.45
CA SER A 137 2.51 5.22 -14.87
C SER A 137 3.26 5.90 -13.73
N ILE A 138 2.60 6.75 -12.95
CA ILE A 138 3.19 7.42 -11.79
C ILE A 138 3.68 6.38 -10.77
N ILE A 139 2.83 5.43 -10.40
CA ILE A 139 3.21 4.39 -9.43
C ILE A 139 4.38 3.56 -9.93
N ARG A 140 4.40 3.16 -11.19
CA ARG A 140 5.50 2.37 -11.77
C ARG A 140 6.81 3.15 -11.86
N LYS A 141 6.78 4.47 -12.02
CA LYS A 141 7.98 5.33 -11.96
C LYS A 141 8.56 5.40 -10.57
N ILE A 142 7.72 5.59 -9.56
CA ILE A 142 8.15 5.70 -8.15
C ILE A 142 8.53 4.32 -7.59
N ARG A 143 7.79 3.28 -7.98
CA ARG A 143 7.88 1.90 -7.47
C ARG A 143 7.96 0.90 -8.64
N PRO A 144 9.14 0.78 -9.28
CA PRO A 144 9.29 -0.14 -10.42
C PRO A 144 8.88 -1.57 -10.10
N GLY A 145 8.15 -2.20 -11.01
CA GLY A 145 7.59 -3.56 -10.84
C GLY A 145 6.22 -3.60 -10.17
N SER A 146 5.62 -2.44 -9.88
CA SER A 146 4.28 -2.36 -9.31
C SER A 146 3.19 -2.70 -10.32
N ILE A 147 2.09 -3.23 -9.80
CA ILE A 147 0.84 -3.52 -10.52
C ILE A 147 1.04 -4.58 -11.61
N GLU A 148 0.66 -5.81 -11.31
CA GLU A 148 0.67 -6.90 -12.28
C GLU A 148 -0.38 -6.68 -13.36
N GLN A 149 -0.18 -7.28 -14.53
CA GLN A 149 -1.09 -7.10 -15.67
C GLN A 149 -2.55 -7.43 -15.33
N ASN A 150 -2.79 -8.51 -14.58
CA ASN A 150 -4.13 -8.87 -14.14
C ASN A 150 -4.73 -7.90 -13.12
N GLN A 151 -3.89 -7.13 -12.41
CA GLN A 151 -4.32 -6.14 -11.42
C GLN A 151 -4.69 -4.78 -12.05
N GLU A 152 -4.16 -4.47 -13.23
CA GLU A 152 -4.51 -3.24 -13.96
C GLU A 152 -6.02 -3.08 -14.15
N LYS A 153 -6.72 -4.17 -14.48
CA LYS A 153 -8.18 -4.15 -14.66
C LYS A 153 -8.92 -3.61 -13.44
N SER A 154 -8.47 -3.92 -12.23
CA SER A 154 -9.08 -3.41 -10.99
C SER A 154 -8.95 -1.89 -10.88
N VAL A 155 -7.82 -1.33 -11.33
CA VAL A 155 -7.59 0.12 -11.35
C VAL A 155 -8.54 0.79 -12.35
N TYR A 156 -8.72 0.21 -13.54
CA TYR A 156 -9.66 0.72 -14.54
C TYR A 156 -11.11 0.61 -14.09
N GLU A 157 -11.51 -0.50 -13.48
CA GLU A 157 -12.85 -0.69 -12.92
C GLU A 157 -13.13 0.30 -11.79
N PHE A 158 -12.16 0.56 -10.92
CA PHE A 158 -12.28 1.57 -9.87
C PHE A 158 -12.51 2.97 -10.45
N TYR A 159 -11.74 3.36 -11.47
CA TYR A 159 -11.92 4.65 -12.15
C TYR A 159 -13.32 4.78 -12.77
N ARG A 160 -13.78 3.76 -13.51
CA ARG A 160 -15.10 3.76 -14.10
C ARG A 160 -16.18 3.94 -13.04
N ARG A 161 -16.14 3.15 -11.97
CA ARG A 161 -17.12 3.22 -10.89
C ARG A 161 -17.12 4.56 -10.16
N LEU A 162 -15.96 5.14 -9.93
CA LEU A 162 -15.83 6.47 -9.33
C LEU A 162 -16.50 7.55 -10.18
N ASN A 163 -16.49 7.42 -11.51
CA ASN A 163 -17.12 8.35 -12.44
C ASN A 163 -18.63 8.11 -12.62
N GLU A 164 -19.12 6.88 -12.43
CA GLU A 164 -20.54 6.56 -12.46
C GLU A 164 -21.30 7.10 -11.23
N LEU A 165 -20.59 7.32 -10.11
CA LEU A 165 -21.14 7.85 -8.86
C LEU A 165 -21.15 9.38 -8.79
N ARG A 166 -20.66 10.07 -9.83
CA ARG A 166 -20.63 11.53 -9.96
C ARG A 166 -21.76 12.02 -10.85
#